data_fea66665a6f1d8e42752b289e731aeef
#
_entry.id   fea66665a6f1d8e42752b289e731aeef
#
_cell.length_a   1.000
_cell.length_b   1.000
_cell.length_c   1.000
_cell.angle_alpha   90.00
_cell.angle_beta   90.00
_cell.angle_gamma   90.00
#
_symmetry.space_group_name_H-M   'P 1'
#
loop_
_entity.id
_entity.type
_entity.pdbx_description
1 polymer ?
#
loop_
_entity_poly.entity_id
_entity_poly.type
_entity_poly.pdbx_seq_one_letter_code
_entity_poly.pdbx_strand_id
1 'polypeptide(L)'
;MALYNQFNSIPVPSTPIRDGIAATQRRFLKHTFMAKHLDLEEQEQLDELKHFWKQYGDLITWALIVVFGTVAAWNGYQYWQGRQASQASIMYDEVERAVQSGDAARLDRSFADMKDRFGGTIYAEQAGLLAARTYYDKGNVDASRAALNWVADKASDEGYQSIAKLRLAGILLETKAYDEALKLVSGSFPKDFAALAFDRRGDILLAQGKKNEAKSEYEKAYKGLDERAEYRRLVEVKLNALGVDPDAAASKPVMPVTDSESKK
;
A
#
# COMPACT_ATOMS: atom_id res chain seq x y z
N MET A 1 -7.32 49.77 29.10
CA MET A 1 -6.89 51.13 28.89
C MET A 1 -6.18 51.64 30.16
N ALA A 2 -5.08 51.04 30.58
CA ALA A 2 -4.27 51.47 31.77
C ALA A 2 -3.01 50.61 31.91
N LEU A 3 -2.04 50.61 30.97
CA LEU A 3 -0.69 50.05 31.10
C LEU A 3 0.29 50.59 30.04
N TYR A 4 0.09 51.88 29.62
CA TYR A 4 0.94 52.46 28.57
C TYR A 4 1.69 53.71 29.04
N ASN A 5 1.96 53.91 30.34
CA ASN A 5 2.61 55.12 30.84
C ASN A 5 3.62 54.86 31.96
N GLN A 6 4.66 54.02 31.72
CA GLN A 6 5.75 53.88 32.68
C GLN A 6 7.16 53.65 32.07
N PHE A 7 7.47 54.30 30.96
CA PHE A 7 8.86 54.30 30.47
C PHE A 7 9.27 55.69 29.94
N ASN A 8 9.21 56.68 30.79
CA ASN A 8 9.78 57.99 30.43
C ASN A 8 10.30 58.73 31.63
N SER A 9 11.38 58.24 32.26
CA SER A 9 12.18 59.03 33.18
C SER A 9 13.52 58.32 33.49
N ILE A 10 14.47 58.40 32.52
CA ILE A 10 15.89 58.16 32.84
C ILE A 10 16.61 59.47 32.59
N PRO A 11 17.23 60.12 33.64
CA PRO A 11 17.99 61.33 33.46
C PRO A 11 19.32 61.06 32.75
N VAL A 12 19.65 61.86 31.74
CA VAL A 12 20.93 61.86 31.05
C VAL A 12 21.95 62.64 31.83
N PRO A 13 23.06 62.07 32.27
CA PRO A 13 24.14 62.84 32.89
C PRO A 13 24.96 63.53 31.81
N SER A 14 25.01 64.88 31.88
CA SER A 14 25.89 65.75 31.14
C SER A 14 27.29 65.82 31.77
N THR A 15 28.27 65.13 31.18
CA THR A 15 29.68 65.45 31.42
C THR A 15 30.47 65.43 30.12
N PRO A 16 31.29 66.44 29.82
CA PRO A 16 32.05 66.49 28.57
C PRO A 16 33.35 65.68 28.72
N ILE A 17 33.42 64.56 28.00
CA ILE A 17 34.68 63.86 27.85
C ILE A 17 35.29 64.25 26.48
N ARG A 18 35.98 65.35 26.54
CA ARG A 18 36.92 65.76 25.51
C ARG A 18 38.31 65.53 26.15
N ASP A 19 39.08 64.62 25.60
CA ASP A 19 40.54 64.44 25.71
C ASP A 19 41.05 62.99 25.96
N GLY A 20 40.25 61.96 25.67
CA GLY A 20 40.72 60.58 25.87
C GLY A 20 40.74 59.68 24.60
N ILE A 21 40.23 60.18 23.46
CA ILE A 21 40.01 59.31 22.28
C ILE A 21 41.22 59.20 21.33
N ALA A 22 42.19 60.13 21.44
CA ALA A 22 43.31 60.16 20.51
C ALA A 22 44.44 59.12 20.79
N ALA A 23 44.50 58.55 21.98
CA ALA A 23 45.56 57.61 22.34
C ALA A 23 45.16 56.12 22.17
N THR A 24 43.87 55.80 22.20
CA THR A 24 43.37 54.43 22.11
C THR A 24 43.20 53.98 20.63
N GLN A 25 42.95 54.90 19.72
CA GLN A 25 42.80 54.57 18.30
C GLN A 25 44.08 54.18 17.56
N ARG A 26 45.25 54.53 18.11
CA ARG A 26 46.55 54.12 17.48
C ARG A 26 46.98 52.71 17.88
N ARG A 27 46.33 52.04 18.82
CA ARG A 27 46.73 50.69 19.24
C ARG A 27 45.86 49.61 18.59
N PHE A 28 44.71 49.92 17.97
CA PHE A 28 43.87 48.95 17.30
C PHE A 28 44.11 48.77 15.82
N LEU A 29 44.96 49.62 15.20
CA LEU A 29 45.26 49.55 13.77
C LEU A 29 46.53 48.77 13.45
N LYS A 30 47.10 48.01 14.40
CA LYS A 30 48.24 47.11 14.16
C LYS A 30 47.91 45.63 14.34
N HIS A 31 46.64 45.24 14.34
CA HIS A 31 46.33 43.89 13.93
C HIS A 31 46.29 43.88 12.41
N THR A 32 47.49 43.96 11.85
CA THR A 32 47.79 43.47 10.52
C THR A 32 47.06 42.15 10.36
N PHE A 33 46.11 42.10 9.45
CA PHE A 33 45.67 40.85 8.83
C PHE A 33 47.00 40.19 8.34
N MET A 34 47.56 39.32 9.19
CA MET A 34 48.44 38.28 8.72
C MET A 34 47.57 37.41 7.83
N ALA A 35 47.51 37.73 6.54
CA ALA A 35 47.18 36.76 5.53
C ALA A 35 48.18 35.61 5.80
N LYS A 36 47.68 34.57 6.44
CA LYS A 36 48.41 33.32 6.62
C LYS A 36 48.80 32.92 5.20
N HIS A 37 50.11 33.11 4.87
CA HIS A 37 50.65 32.52 3.66
C HIS A 37 50.44 31.03 3.83
N LEU A 38 49.46 30.48 3.11
CA LEU A 38 49.22 29.05 3.01
C LEU A 38 50.56 28.43 2.62
N ASP A 39 50.97 27.42 3.36
CA ASP A 39 52.17 26.65 3.01
C ASP A 39 52.04 26.11 1.58
N LEU A 40 53.18 25.96 0.86
CA LEU A 40 53.18 25.51 -0.51
C LEU A 40 52.39 24.21 -0.70
N GLU A 41 52.41 23.31 0.32
CA GLU A 41 51.63 22.08 0.34
C GLU A 41 50.12 22.32 0.48
N GLU A 42 49.70 23.33 1.26
CA GLU A 42 48.27 23.72 1.38
C GLU A 42 47.79 24.37 0.06
N GLN A 43 48.66 25.09 -0.67
CA GLN A 43 48.29 25.67 -1.96
C GLN A 43 48.17 24.62 -3.07
N GLU A 44 49.05 23.62 -3.11
CA GLU A 44 48.95 22.49 -4.03
C GLU A 44 47.64 21.69 -3.80
N GLN A 45 47.30 21.38 -2.55
CA GLN A 45 46.07 20.70 -2.22
C GLN A 45 44.80 21.49 -2.59
N LEU A 46 44.84 22.82 -2.43
CA LEU A 46 43.75 23.69 -2.86
C LEU A 46 43.63 23.76 -4.37
N ASP A 47 44.74 23.75 -5.09
CA ASP A 47 44.73 23.80 -6.54
C ASP A 47 44.30 22.45 -7.15
N GLU A 48 44.65 21.31 -6.55
CA GLU A 48 44.12 20.00 -6.91
C GLU A 48 42.61 19.94 -6.69
N LEU A 49 42.12 20.44 -5.52
CA LEU A 49 40.70 20.50 -5.24
C LEU A 49 39.93 21.40 -6.19
N LYS A 50 40.50 22.56 -6.54
CA LYS A 50 39.92 23.46 -7.55
C LYS A 50 39.87 22.82 -8.93
N HIS A 51 40.96 22.11 -9.33
CA HIS A 51 41.01 21.39 -10.60
C HIS A 51 39.96 20.28 -10.66
N PHE A 52 39.85 19.47 -9.59
CA PHE A 52 38.82 18.45 -9.47
C PHE A 52 37.40 19.05 -9.57
N TRP A 53 37.15 20.16 -8.85
CA TRP A 53 35.86 20.83 -8.87
C TRP A 53 35.54 21.45 -10.24
N LYS A 54 36.53 22.00 -10.92
CA LYS A 54 36.37 22.54 -12.27
C LYS A 54 36.06 21.45 -13.30
N GLN A 55 36.56 20.23 -13.08
CA GLN A 55 36.37 19.10 -14.00
C GLN A 55 35.08 18.36 -13.73
N TYR A 56 34.73 18.16 -12.47
CA TYR A 56 33.58 17.30 -12.04
C TYR A 56 32.46 18.06 -11.35
N GLY A 57 32.67 19.34 -11.03
CA GLY A 57 31.70 20.13 -10.25
C GLY A 57 30.32 20.18 -10.88
N ASP A 58 30.26 20.38 -12.21
CA ASP A 58 28.98 20.40 -12.94
C ASP A 58 28.28 19.04 -12.90
N LEU A 59 29.04 17.96 -13.07
CA LEU A 59 28.50 16.60 -13.00
C LEU A 59 27.99 16.25 -11.60
N ILE A 60 28.77 16.60 -10.57
CA ILE A 60 28.38 16.41 -9.18
C ILE A 60 27.13 17.24 -8.84
N THR A 61 27.09 18.50 -9.30
CA THR A 61 25.93 19.37 -9.09
C THR A 61 24.67 18.80 -9.74
N TRP A 62 24.77 18.33 -10.99
CA TRP A 62 23.66 17.67 -11.66
C TRP A 62 23.22 16.39 -10.96
N ALA A 63 24.17 15.56 -10.51
CA ALA A 63 23.87 14.35 -9.75
C ALA A 63 23.13 14.68 -8.46
N LEU A 64 23.57 15.70 -7.73
CA LEU A 64 22.89 16.16 -6.51
C LEU A 64 21.49 16.71 -6.79
N ILE A 65 21.31 17.48 -7.86
CA ILE A 65 19.99 17.98 -8.26
C ILE A 65 19.04 16.82 -8.57
N VAL A 66 19.50 15.78 -9.29
CA VAL A 66 18.68 14.60 -9.58
C VAL A 66 18.33 13.85 -8.30
N VAL A 67 19.29 13.62 -7.41
CA VAL A 67 19.05 12.92 -6.14
C VAL A 67 18.08 13.69 -5.25
N PHE A 68 18.34 14.98 -4.99
CA PHE A 68 17.46 15.79 -4.16
C PHE A 68 16.10 16.03 -4.80
N GLY A 69 16.05 16.20 -6.12
CA GLY A 69 14.80 16.31 -6.89
C GLY A 69 13.95 15.05 -6.77
N THR A 70 14.57 13.86 -6.86
CA THR A 70 13.87 12.59 -6.68
C THR A 70 13.33 12.44 -5.26
N VAL A 71 14.14 12.76 -4.24
CA VAL A 71 13.71 12.71 -2.83
C VAL A 71 12.58 13.70 -2.56
N ALA A 72 12.67 14.93 -3.09
CA ALA A 72 11.63 15.94 -2.94
C ALA A 72 10.33 15.52 -3.63
N ALA A 73 10.40 14.97 -4.84
CA ALA A 73 9.24 14.46 -5.57
C ALA A 73 8.59 13.28 -4.81
N TRP A 74 9.39 12.37 -4.28
CA TRP A 74 8.91 11.26 -3.47
C TRP A 74 8.19 11.73 -2.20
N ASN A 75 8.80 12.63 -1.43
CA ASN A 75 8.18 13.19 -0.24
C ASN A 75 6.90 13.98 -0.56
N GLY A 76 6.89 14.75 -1.65
CA GLY A 76 5.71 15.46 -2.13
C GLY A 76 4.57 14.51 -2.49
N TYR A 77 4.89 13.41 -3.18
CA TYR A 77 3.93 12.37 -3.52
C TYR A 77 3.35 11.68 -2.29
N GLN A 78 4.20 11.30 -1.33
CA GLN A 78 3.78 10.70 -0.05
C GLN A 78 2.87 11.64 0.75
N TYR A 79 3.21 12.92 0.80
CA TYR A 79 2.39 13.91 1.48
C TYR A 79 1.02 14.08 0.81
N TRP A 80 1.00 14.12 -0.53
CA TRP A 80 -0.25 14.18 -1.29
C TRP A 80 -1.11 12.93 -1.07
N GLN A 81 -0.53 11.73 -1.14
CA GLN A 81 -1.22 10.48 -0.84
C GLN A 81 -1.80 10.45 0.58
N GLY A 82 -1.03 10.89 1.58
CA GLY A 82 -1.50 10.95 2.97
C GLY A 82 -2.71 11.88 3.13
N ARG A 83 -2.72 13.02 2.44
CA ARG A 83 -3.87 13.93 2.40
C ARG A 83 -5.08 13.30 1.70
N GLN A 84 -4.87 12.65 0.57
CA GLN A 84 -5.93 11.93 -0.14
C GLN A 84 -6.53 10.83 0.74
N ALA A 85 -5.70 10.03 1.40
CA ALA A 85 -6.17 8.97 2.30
C ALA A 85 -6.97 9.52 3.49
N SER A 86 -6.52 10.63 4.09
CA SER A 86 -7.23 11.28 5.20
C SER A 86 -8.61 11.82 4.79
N GLN A 87 -8.73 12.40 3.60
CA GLN A 87 -10.02 12.86 3.09
C GLN A 87 -10.91 11.68 2.66
N ALA A 88 -10.31 10.64 2.10
CA ALA A 88 -11.01 9.42 1.71
C ALA A 88 -11.60 8.68 2.93
N SER A 89 -10.90 8.68 4.08
CA SER A 89 -11.43 8.05 5.30
C SER A 89 -12.72 8.74 5.79
N ILE A 90 -12.78 10.07 5.73
CA ILE A 90 -13.99 10.82 6.09
C ILE A 90 -15.15 10.48 5.15
N MET A 91 -14.85 10.34 3.85
CA MET A 91 -15.86 9.95 2.86
C MET A 91 -16.30 8.49 3.05
N TYR A 92 -15.38 7.62 3.47
CA TYR A 92 -15.69 6.22 3.81
C TYR A 92 -16.68 6.13 4.96
N ASP A 93 -16.51 6.94 6.02
CA ASP A 93 -17.47 7.04 7.12
C ASP A 93 -18.88 7.43 6.62
N GLU A 94 -18.97 8.25 5.58
CA GLU A 94 -20.24 8.63 4.97
C GLU A 94 -20.88 7.45 4.23
N VAL A 95 -20.07 6.64 3.53
CA VAL A 95 -20.56 5.39 2.92
C VAL A 95 -21.05 4.41 4.00
N GLU A 96 -20.32 4.25 5.10
CA GLU A 96 -20.73 3.40 6.22
C GLU A 96 -22.06 3.86 6.84
N ARG A 97 -22.22 5.16 7.06
CA ARG A 97 -23.49 5.72 7.58
C ARG A 97 -24.65 5.47 6.63
N ALA A 98 -24.42 5.58 5.32
CA ALA A 98 -25.43 5.27 4.31
C ALA A 98 -25.84 3.80 4.36
N VAL A 99 -24.87 2.89 4.53
CA VAL A 99 -25.13 1.45 4.73
C VAL A 99 -25.91 1.18 6.00
N GLN A 100 -25.49 1.77 7.13
CA GLN A 100 -26.14 1.57 8.43
C GLN A 100 -27.57 2.11 8.47
N SER A 101 -27.84 3.25 7.80
CA SER A 101 -29.19 3.82 7.69
C SER A 101 -30.09 3.06 6.71
N GLY A 102 -29.50 2.18 5.90
CA GLY A 102 -30.24 1.46 4.87
C GLY A 102 -30.67 2.34 3.68
N ASP A 103 -30.21 3.57 3.57
CA ASP A 103 -30.56 4.51 2.50
C ASP A 103 -29.77 4.21 1.23
N ALA A 104 -30.43 3.54 0.28
CA ALA A 104 -29.83 3.16 -1.00
C ALA A 104 -29.41 4.39 -1.83
N ALA A 105 -30.23 5.43 -1.88
CA ALA A 105 -29.92 6.62 -2.66
C ALA A 105 -28.74 7.42 -2.09
N ARG A 106 -28.57 7.40 -0.77
CA ARG A 106 -27.41 7.97 -0.10
C ARG A 106 -26.15 7.14 -0.37
N LEU A 107 -26.26 5.80 -0.32
CA LEU A 107 -25.16 4.90 -0.67
C LEU A 107 -24.70 5.10 -2.11
N ASP A 108 -25.63 5.18 -3.06
CA ASP A 108 -25.30 5.40 -4.47
C ASP A 108 -24.50 6.69 -4.66
N ARG A 109 -24.92 7.79 -4.03
CA ARG A 109 -24.25 9.08 -4.13
C ARG A 109 -22.89 9.06 -3.45
N SER A 110 -22.83 8.61 -2.18
CA SER A 110 -21.57 8.61 -1.43
C SER A 110 -20.53 7.69 -2.05
N PHE A 111 -20.95 6.54 -2.61
CA PHE A 111 -20.02 5.65 -3.31
C PHE A 111 -19.59 6.21 -4.68
N ALA A 112 -20.46 6.89 -5.42
CA ALA A 112 -20.08 7.59 -6.64
C ALA A 112 -19.05 8.69 -6.37
N ASP A 113 -19.30 9.54 -5.37
CA ASP A 113 -18.36 10.59 -4.94
C ASP A 113 -17.02 10.02 -4.47
N MET A 114 -17.04 8.87 -3.77
CA MET A 114 -15.83 8.15 -3.36
C MET A 114 -15.01 7.71 -4.57
N LYS A 115 -15.63 7.09 -5.57
CA LYS A 115 -14.95 6.64 -6.80
C LYS A 115 -14.34 7.80 -7.57
N ASP A 116 -15.09 8.88 -7.71
CA ASP A 116 -14.68 10.03 -8.53
C ASP A 116 -13.52 10.82 -7.90
N ARG A 117 -13.56 11.00 -6.59
CA ARG A 117 -12.59 11.86 -5.89
C ARG A 117 -11.42 11.10 -5.28
N PHE A 118 -11.62 9.86 -4.87
CA PHE A 118 -10.66 9.08 -4.08
C PHE A 118 -10.44 7.66 -4.61
N GLY A 119 -10.81 7.40 -5.87
CA GLY A 119 -10.82 6.06 -6.47
C GLY A 119 -9.47 5.31 -6.45
N GLY A 120 -8.35 6.02 -6.27
CA GLY A 120 -7.02 5.42 -6.13
C GLY A 120 -6.60 5.14 -4.68
N THR A 121 -7.52 5.24 -3.70
CA THR A 121 -7.22 5.00 -2.29
C THR A 121 -7.79 3.67 -1.82
N ILE A 122 -7.14 3.07 -0.82
CA ILE A 122 -7.63 1.83 -0.19
C ILE A 122 -9.04 1.98 0.41
N TYR A 123 -9.40 3.20 0.84
CA TYR A 123 -10.74 3.49 1.36
C TYR A 123 -11.82 3.37 0.27
N ALA A 124 -11.51 3.76 -0.98
CA ALA A 124 -12.43 3.58 -2.08
C ALA A 124 -12.61 2.10 -2.46
N GLU A 125 -11.55 1.32 -2.37
CA GLU A 125 -11.57 -0.13 -2.58
C GLU A 125 -12.45 -0.82 -1.53
N GLN A 126 -12.28 -0.46 -0.25
CA GLN A 126 -13.11 -0.94 0.84
C GLN A 126 -14.58 -0.51 0.69
N ALA A 127 -14.82 0.76 0.34
CA ALA A 127 -16.15 1.27 0.08
C ALA A 127 -16.84 0.49 -1.05
N GLY A 128 -16.11 0.15 -2.11
CA GLY A 128 -16.62 -0.66 -3.22
C GLY A 128 -17.05 -2.06 -2.78
N LEU A 129 -16.24 -2.74 -1.97
CA LEU A 129 -16.60 -4.05 -1.42
C LEU A 129 -17.78 -3.99 -0.44
N LEU A 130 -17.88 -2.93 0.35
CA LEU A 130 -18.97 -2.70 1.29
C LEU A 130 -20.28 -2.38 0.54
N ALA A 131 -20.22 -1.49 -0.43
CA ALA A 131 -21.35 -1.16 -1.30
C ALA A 131 -21.86 -2.39 -2.06
N ALA A 132 -20.94 -3.17 -2.65
CA ALA A 132 -21.28 -4.39 -3.36
C ALA A 132 -22.04 -5.39 -2.48
N ARG A 133 -21.57 -5.62 -1.26
CA ARG A 133 -22.26 -6.47 -0.29
C ARG A 133 -23.64 -5.92 0.03
N THR A 134 -23.75 -4.64 0.32
CA THR A 134 -25.03 -4.00 0.69
C THR A 134 -26.04 -4.07 -0.43
N TYR A 135 -25.61 -3.85 -1.68
CA TYR A 135 -26.48 -4.01 -2.86
C TYR A 135 -26.96 -5.45 -3.01
N TYR A 136 -26.05 -6.42 -2.82
CA TYR A 136 -26.40 -7.83 -2.92
C TYR A 136 -27.42 -8.24 -1.83
N ASP A 137 -27.18 -7.85 -0.58
CA ASP A 137 -28.08 -8.14 0.56
C ASP A 137 -29.48 -7.53 0.35
N LYS A 138 -29.59 -6.44 -0.41
CA LYS A 138 -30.85 -5.79 -0.79
C LYS A 138 -31.45 -6.34 -2.09
N GLY A 139 -30.86 -7.35 -2.70
CA GLY A 139 -31.32 -7.95 -3.94
C GLY A 139 -30.97 -7.15 -5.21
N ASN A 140 -30.20 -6.06 -5.10
CA ASN A 140 -29.74 -5.30 -6.26
C ASN A 140 -28.46 -5.93 -6.81
N VAL A 141 -28.59 -7.08 -7.48
CA VAL A 141 -27.47 -7.87 -8.01
C VAL A 141 -26.68 -7.09 -9.06
N ASP A 142 -27.34 -6.28 -9.89
CA ASP A 142 -26.65 -5.51 -10.95
C ASP A 142 -25.75 -4.42 -10.36
N ALA A 143 -26.20 -3.67 -9.36
CA ALA A 143 -25.37 -2.69 -8.66
C ALA A 143 -24.22 -3.37 -7.91
N SER A 144 -24.45 -4.54 -7.30
CA SER A 144 -23.40 -5.32 -6.66
C SER A 144 -22.32 -5.75 -7.67
N ARG A 145 -22.71 -6.28 -8.82
CA ARG A 145 -21.79 -6.66 -9.90
C ARG A 145 -21.00 -5.45 -10.41
N ALA A 146 -21.67 -4.31 -10.60
CA ALA A 146 -21.01 -3.08 -11.05
C ALA A 146 -19.95 -2.59 -10.04
N ALA A 147 -20.26 -2.63 -8.75
CA ALA A 147 -19.32 -2.25 -7.69
C ALA A 147 -18.12 -3.21 -7.61
N LEU A 148 -18.35 -4.53 -7.69
CA LEU A 148 -17.28 -5.53 -7.72
C LEU A 148 -16.39 -5.42 -8.95
N ASN A 149 -16.97 -5.20 -10.14
CA ASN A 149 -16.21 -4.98 -11.35
C ASN A 149 -15.31 -3.75 -11.21
N TRP A 150 -15.83 -2.66 -10.65
CA TRP A 150 -15.05 -1.47 -10.43
C TRP A 150 -13.84 -1.74 -9.51
N VAL A 151 -14.03 -2.46 -8.41
CA VAL A 151 -12.91 -2.83 -7.52
C VAL A 151 -11.94 -3.78 -8.23
N ALA A 152 -12.43 -4.79 -8.95
CA ALA A 152 -11.60 -5.75 -9.67
C ALA A 152 -10.69 -5.10 -10.71
N ASP A 153 -11.17 -4.01 -11.36
CA ASP A 153 -10.48 -3.32 -12.44
C ASP A 153 -9.63 -2.12 -11.97
N LYS A 154 -10.02 -1.45 -10.89
CA LYS A 154 -9.49 -0.15 -10.48
C LYS A 154 -8.75 -0.15 -9.16
N ALA A 155 -8.93 -1.16 -8.31
CA ALA A 155 -8.18 -1.23 -7.07
C ALA A 155 -6.68 -1.27 -7.34
N SER A 156 -5.91 -0.56 -6.51
CA SER A 156 -4.45 -0.54 -6.59
C SER A 156 -3.84 -1.76 -5.91
N ASP A 157 -4.54 -2.30 -4.92
CA ASP A 157 -4.11 -3.45 -4.15
C ASP A 157 -4.63 -4.75 -4.79
N GLU A 158 -3.71 -5.67 -5.10
CA GLU A 158 -4.03 -6.96 -5.74
C GLU A 158 -4.91 -7.86 -4.86
N GLY A 159 -4.87 -7.69 -3.53
CA GLY A 159 -5.73 -8.40 -2.59
C GLY A 159 -7.18 -7.98 -2.75
N TYR A 160 -7.45 -6.67 -2.81
CA TYR A 160 -8.81 -6.16 -3.06
C TYR A 160 -9.33 -6.55 -4.43
N GLN A 161 -8.48 -6.50 -5.48
CA GLN A 161 -8.86 -7.02 -6.81
C GLN A 161 -9.24 -8.51 -6.73
N SER A 162 -8.46 -9.31 -6.01
CA SER A 162 -8.70 -10.75 -5.85
C SER A 162 -10.00 -11.03 -5.12
N ILE A 163 -10.27 -10.33 -4.01
CA ILE A 163 -11.53 -10.44 -3.27
C ILE A 163 -12.73 -10.09 -4.16
N ALA A 164 -12.61 -9.00 -4.92
CA ALA A 164 -13.68 -8.56 -5.82
C ALA A 164 -13.96 -9.60 -6.92
N LYS A 165 -12.91 -10.13 -7.57
CA LYS A 165 -13.04 -11.18 -8.59
C LYS A 165 -13.67 -12.46 -8.03
N LEU A 166 -13.26 -12.89 -6.84
CA LEU A 166 -13.82 -14.09 -6.19
C LEU A 166 -15.29 -13.93 -5.81
N ARG A 167 -15.68 -12.75 -5.31
CA ARG A 167 -17.08 -12.45 -4.97
C ARG A 167 -17.94 -12.33 -6.23
N LEU A 168 -17.42 -11.63 -7.25
CA LEU A 168 -18.11 -11.50 -8.53
C LEU A 168 -18.33 -12.87 -9.20
N ALA A 169 -17.32 -13.74 -9.18
CA ALA A 169 -17.45 -15.11 -9.68
C ALA A 169 -18.50 -15.91 -8.89
N GLY A 170 -18.68 -15.64 -7.60
CA GLY A 170 -19.76 -16.21 -6.79
C GLY A 170 -21.14 -15.78 -7.29
N ILE A 171 -21.35 -14.49 -7.51
CA ILE A 171 -22.62 -13.96 -8.06
C ILE A 171 -22.90 -14.53 -9.46
N LEU A 172 -21.87 -14.61 -10.31
CA LEU A 172 -22.00 -15.19 -11.65
C LEU A 172 -22.31 -16.69 -11.62
N LEU A 173 -21.78 -17.42 -10.64
CA LEU A 173 -22.11 -18.82 -10.40
C LEU A 173 -23.61 -18.99 -10.05
N GLU A 174 -24.13 -18.16 -9.15
CA GLU A 174 -25.54 -18.19 -8.75
C GLU A 174 -26.48 -17.84 -9.92
N THR A 175 -26.09 -16.89 -10.74
CA THR A 175 -26.83 -16.50 -11.94
C THR A 175 -26.59 -17.43 -13.14
N LYS A 176 -25.84 -18.52 -12.95
CA LYS A 176 -25.48 -19.54 -13.97
C LYS A 176 -24.66 -18.99 -15.15
N ALA A 177 -24.03 -17.84 -15.00
CA ALA A 177 -23.11 -17.27 -15.99
C ALA A 177 -21.70 -17.91 -15.83
N TYR A 178 -21.63 -19.22 -16.01
CA TYR A 178 -20.46 -20.05 -15.69
C TYR A 178 -19.20 -19.67 -16.45
N ASP A 179 -19.33 -19.36 -17.74
CA ASP A 179 -18.15 -19.03 -18.58
C ASP A 179 -17.53 -17.69 -18.18
N GLU A 180 -18.36 -16.70 -17.84
CA GLU A 180 -17.88 -15.43 -17.29
C GLU A 180 -17.22 -15.63 -15.93
N ALA A 181 -17.82 -16.43 -15.06
CA ALA A 181 -17.28 -16.77 -13.74
C ALA A 181 -15.91 -17.45 -13.85
N LEU A 182 -15.77 -18.46 -14.73
CA LEU A 182 -14.51 -19.13 -14.97
C LEU A 182 -13.42 -18.18 -15.49
N LYS A 183 -13.77 -17.27 -16.42
CA LYS A 183 -12.84 -16.29 -16.96
C LYS A 183 -12.23 -15.41 -15.86
N LEU A 184 -13.03 -14.99 -14.90
CA LEU A 184 -12.57 -14.14 -13.79
C LEU A 184 -11.55 -14.86 -12.89
N VAL A 185 -11.75 -16.15 -12.63
CA VAL A 185 -10.92 -16.92 -11.71
C VAL A 185 -9.84 -17.77 -12.39
N SER A 186 -9.74 -17.71 -13.72
CA SER A 186 -8.70 -18.43 -14.48
C SER A 186 -7.37 -17.70 -14.58
N GLY A 187 -7.35 -16.39 -14.26
CA GLY A 187 -6.14 -15.58 -14.27
C GLY A 187 -5.17 -15.92 -13.13
N SER A 188 -4.05 -15.19 -13.11
CA SER A 188 -3.11 -15.24 -11.99
C SER A 188 -3.70 -14.55 -10.77
N PHE A 189 -3.48 -15.15 -9.59
CA PHE A 189 -3.83 -14.59 -8.29
C PHE A 189 -2.58 -14.55 -7.41
N PRO A 190 -2.47 -13.56 -6.50
CA PRO A 190 -1.46 -13.58 -5.45
C PRO A 190 -1.50 -14.88 -4.67
N LYS A 191 -0.34 -15.30 -4.14
CA LYS A 191 -0.18 -16.60 -3.45
C LYS A 191 -1.28 -16.85 -2.39
N ASP A 192 -1.63 -15.82 -1.65
CA ASP A 192 -2.60 -15.91 -0.55
C ASP A 192 -4.05 -16.12 -1.03
N PHE A 193 -4.34 -15.82 -2.29
CA PHE A 193 -5.66 -15.96 -2.91
C PHE A 193 -5.73 -17.12 -3.91
N ALA A 194 -4.60 -17.69 -4.30
CA ALA A 194 -4.54 -18.74 -5.32
C ALA A 194 -5.39 -19.96 -4.96
N ALA A 195 -5.33 -20.41 -3.71
CA ALA A 195 -6.11 -21.55 -3.24
C ALA A 195 -7.62 -21.28 -3.27
N LEU A 196 -8.04 -20.06 -2.94
CA LEU A 196 -9.45 -19.64 -3.01
C LEU A 196 -9.93 -19.55 -4.46
N ALA A 197 -9.06 -19.16 -5.38
CA ALA A 197 -9.38 -19.14 -6.80
C ALA A 197 -9.54 -20.55 -7.37
N PHE A 198 -8.70 -21.52 -6.94
CA PHE A 198 -8.87 -22.92 -7.28
C PHE A 198 -10.19 -23.49 -6.73
N ASP A 199 -10.52 -23.21 -5.47
CA ASP A 199 -11.79 -23.64 -4.87
C ASP A 199 -12.98 -23.08 -5.64
N ARG A 200 -12.98 -21.78 -5.96
CA ARG A 200 -14.05 -21.15 -6.74
C ARG A 200 -14.18 -21.74 -8.14
N ARG A 201 -13.05 -22.08 -8.82
CA ARG A 201 -13.10 -22.80 -10.10
C ARG A 201 -13.72 -24.17 -9.96
N GLY A 202 -13.38 -24.89 -8.89
CA GLY A 202 -14.01 -26.15 -8.56
C GLY A 202 -15.52 -26.05 -8.42
N ASP A 203 -16.01 -25.04 -7.69
CA ASP A 203 -17.46 -24.77 -7.53
C ASP A 203 -18.16 -24.55 -8.88
N ILE A 204 -17.56 -23.73 -9.74
CA ILE A 204 -18.12 -23.42 -11.06
C ILE A 204 -18.14 -24.65 -11.97
N LEU A 205 -17.03 -25.39 -12.02
CA LEU A 205 -16.93 -26.62 -12.83
C LEU A 205 -17.90 -27.70 -12.34
N LEU A 206 -18.08 -27.80 -11.03
CA LEU A 206 -19.06 -28.73 -10.44
C LEU A 206 -20.50 -28.34 -10.86
N ALA A 207 -20.82 -27.06 -10.84
CA ALA A 207 -22.12 -26.56 -11.29
C ALA A 207 -22.37 -26.79 -12.79
N GLN A 208 -21.30 -26.84 -13.61
CA GLN A 208 -21.36 -27.25 -15.03
C GLN A 208 -21.46 -28.78 -15.20
N GLY A 209 -21.43 -29.58 -14.13
CA GLY A 209 -21.40 -31.03 -14.18
C GLY A 209 -20.03 -31.66 -14.50
N LYS A 210 -18.98 -30.88 -14.58
CA LYS A 210 -17.61 -31.31 -14.90
C LYS A 210 -16.87 -31.81 -13.64
N LYS A 211 -17.37 -32.93 -13.08
CA LYS A 211 -16.94 -33.44 -11.76
C LYS A 211 -15.45 -33.75 -11.67
N ASN A 212 -14.83 -34.30 -12.72
CA ASN A 212 -13.41 -34.66 -12.70
C ASN A 212 -12.50 -33.42 -12.70
N GLU A 213 -12.89 -32.38 -13.46
CA GLU A 213 -12.18 -31.11 -13.48
C GLU A 213 -12.34 -30.39 -12.15
N ALA A 214 -13.56 -30.34 -11.59
CA ALA A 214 -13.84 -29.78 -10.28
C ALA A 214 -12.97 -30.42 -9.18
N LYS A 215 -12.89 -31.75 -9.17
CA LYS A 215 -12.02 -32.50 -8.27
C LYS A 215 -10.57 -32.04 -8.34
N SER A 216 -9.99 -31.94 -9.53
CA SER A 216 -8.63 -31.47 -9.72
C SER A 216 -8.40 -30.06 -9.18
N GLU A 217 -9.35 -29.16 -9.36
CA GLU A 217 -9.25 -27.79 -8.84
C GLU A 217 -9.36 -27.76 -7.30
N TYR A 218 -10.25 -28.56 -6.69
CA TYR A 218 -10.33 -28.67 -5.23
C TYR A 218 -9.07 -29.30 -4.62
N GLU A 219 -8.43 -30.28 -5.28
CA GLU A 219 -7.15 -30.84 -4.84
C GLU A 219 -6.04 -29.77 -4.80
N LYS A 220 -6.00 -28.88 -5.81
CA LYS A 220 -5.07 -27.75 -5.84
C LYS A 220 -5.38 -26.77 -4.71
N ALA A 221 -6.66 -26.47 -4.46
CA ALA A 221 -7.08 -25.61 -3.38
C ALA A 221 -6.65 -26.20 -2.02
N TYR A 222 -6.93 -27.47 -1.79
CA TYR A 222 -6.58 -28.16 -0.54
C TYR A 222 -5.07 -28.15 -0.25
N LYS A 223 -4.25 -28.39 -1.28
CA LYS A 223 -2.78 -28.36 -1.17
C LYS A 223 -2.22 -26.94 -0.99
N GLY A 224 -2.92 -25.93 -1.50
CA GLY A 224 -2.50 -24.53 -1.42
C GLY A 224 -2.89 -23.83 -0.13
N LEU A 225 -3.81 -24.40 0.67
CA LEU A 225 -4.25 -23.86 1.94
C LEU A 225 -3.32 -24.31 3.08
N ASP A 226 -3.13 -23.41 4.05
CA ASP A 226 -2.43 -23.73 5.30
C ASP A 226 -3.17 -24.86 6.03
N GLU A 227 -2.41 -25.81 6.63
CA GLU A 227 -2.96 -26.97 7.34
C GLU A 227 -3.87 -26.58 8.51
N ARG A 228 -3.66 -25.42 9.10
CA ARG A 228 -4.44 -24.89 10.24
C ARG A 228 -5.62 -24.01 9.81
N ALA A 229 -5.73 -23.73 8.49
CA ALA A 229 -6.82 -22.88 7.99
C ALA A 229 -8.15 -23.64 8.10
N GLU A 230 -9.12 -23.07 8.82
CA GLU A 230 -10.48 -23.63 8.94
C GLU A 230 -11.13 -23.86 7.57
N TYR A 231 -10.83 -23.01 6.60
CA TYR A 231 -11.34 -23.11 5.23
C TYR A 231 -10.88 -24.40 4.52
N ARG A 232 -9.73 -24.96 4.90
CA ARG A 232 -9.22 -26.22 4.36
C ARG A 232 -10.19 -27.38 4.60
N ARG A 233 -10.84 -27.39 5.76
CA ARG A 233 -11.89 -28.39 6.08
C ARG A 233 -13.10 -28.31 5.16
N LEU A 234 -13.47 -27.11 4.74
CA LEU A 234 -14.55 -26.93 3.78
C LEU A 234 -14.19 -27.56 2.42
N VAL A 235 -12.97 -27.35 1.96
CA VAL A 235 -12.47 -27.94 0.71
C VAL A 235 -12.36 -29.47 0.83
N GLU A 236 -11.93 -29.98 1.98
CA GLU A 236 -11.92 -31.44 2.30
C GLU A 236 -13.32 -32.04 2.17
N VAL A 237 -14.34 -31.41 2.76
CA VAL A 237 -15.74 -31.86 2.63
C VAL A 237 -16.20 -31.90 1.17
N LYS A 238 -15.84 -30.90 0.37
CA LYS A 238 -16.13 -30.87 -1.07
C LYS A 238 -15.45 -32.02 -1.83
N LEU A 239 -14.20 -32.33 -1.49
CA LEU A 239 -13.46 -33.46 -2.07
C LEU A 239 -14.09 -34.80 -1.67
N ASN A 240 -14.42 -34.98 -0.39
CA ASN A 240 -15.06 -36.19 0.13
C ASN A 240 -16.43 -36.43 -0.55
N ALA A 241 -17.20 -35.36 -0.80
CA ALA A 241 -18.44 -35.44 -1.57
C ALA A 241 -18.26 -35.91 -3.02
N LEU A 242 -17.06 -35.73 -3.58
CA LEU A 242 -16.67 -36.24 -4.89
C LEU A 242 -15.92 -37.59 -4.83
N GLY A 243 -15.92 -38.26 -3.68
CA GLY A 243 -15.29 -39.54 -3.48
C GLY A 243 -13.76 -39.50 -3.38
N VAL A 244 -13.18 -38.40 -2.95
CA VAL A 244 -11.74 -38.21 -2.72
C VAL A 244 -11.48 -37.95 -1.26
N ASP A 245 -10.70 -38.80 -0.64
CA ASP A 245 -10.09 -38.56 0.65
C ASP A 245 -8.69 -37.93 0.41
N PRO A 246 -8.52 -36.60 0.65
CA PRO A 246 -7.26 -35.94 0.39
C PRO A 246 -6.13 -36.40 1.33
N ASP A 247 -6.45 -36.99 2.47
CA ASP A 247 -5.48 -37.47 3.47
C ASP A 247 -5.19 -38.99 3.33
N ALA A 248 -5.90 -39.72 2.45
CA ALA A 248 -5.66 -41.13 2.21
C ALA A 248 -4.23 -41.41 1.65
N ALA A 249 -3.61 -40.43 0.99
CA ALA A 249 -2.24 -40.54 0.53
C ALA A 249 -1.20 -40.38 1.65
N ALA A 250 -1.55 -39.66 2.71
CA ALA A 250 -0.70 -39.47 3.89
C ALA A 250 -0.82 -40.65 4.89
N SER A 251 -1.92 -41.38 4.82
CA SER A 251 -2.23 -42.53 5.70
C SER A 251 -1.85 -43.87 5.13
N LYS A 252 -1.11 -43.98 4.01
CA LYS A 252 -0.59 -45.25 3.55
C LYS A 252 0.33 -45.84 4.62
N PRO A 253 -0.01 -47.01 5.23
CA PRO A 253 0.87 -47.65 6.19
C PRO A 253 2.20 -47.94 5.48
N VAL A 254 3.29 -47.53 6.09
CA VAL A 254 4.61 -48.05 5.75
C VAL A 254 4.52 -49.56 5.94
N MET A 255 4.43 -50.34 4.85
CA MET A 255 4.51 -51.76 4.94
C MET A 255 5.85 -52.09 5.59
N PRO A 256 5.90 -52.88 6.68
CA PRO A 256 7.15 -53.30 7.28
C PRO A 256 7.93 -54.07 6.23
N VAL A 257 9.15 -53.63 5.97
CA VAL A 257 10.12 -54.39 5.18
C VAL A 257 10.30 -55.71 5.92
N THR A 258 9.76 -56.81 5.39
CA THR A 258 10.06 -58.13 5.88
C THR A 258 11.49 -58.41 5.49
N ASP A 259 12.39 -58.30 6.43
CA ASP A 259 13.73 -58.90 6.34
C ASP A 259 13.58 -60.42 6.14
N SER A 260 13.70 -60.82 4.90
CA SER A 260 13.94 -62.19 4.58
C SER A 260 15.45 -62.47 4.78
N GLU A 261 15.85 -62.63 6.01
CA GLU A 261 17.11 -63.28 6.32
C GLU A 261 17.02 -64.71 5.87
N SER A 262 17.68 -65.02 4.77
CA SER A 262 17.96 -66.32 4.34
C SER A 262 18.95 -67.02 5.27
N LYS A 263 18.51 -68.03 5.92
CA LYS A 263 19.42 -69.14 6.36
C LYS A 263 19.92 -69.89 5.14
N LYS A 264 21.20 -69.86 4.90
CA LYS A 264 22.11 -71.00 4.74
C LYS A 264 23.51 -70.51 4.39
#